data_14ccf455fda2b7e4665277b12d592597
#
_entry.id   14ccf455fda2b7e4665277b12d592597
#
_cell.length_a   1.000
_cell.length_b   1.000
_cell.length_c   1.000
_cell.angle_alpha   90.00
_cell.angle_beta   90.00
_cell.angle_gamma   90.00
#
_symmetry.space_group_name_H-M   'P 1'
#
loop_
_entity.id
_entity.type
_entity.pdbx_description
1 polymer ?
#
loop_
_entity_poly.entity_id
_entity_poly.type
_entity_poly.pdbx_seq_one_letter_code
_entity_poly.pdbx_strand_id
1 'polypeptide(L)'
;MKFFLPYSFRPHLPSLIYFPGMDGTGKLFYRQFPDLAPFFNIYCLKLATTIVNSWASLTQQFLTLTQKSLKETQSLFFCGESFGACLALEVALKTALPLQQLVLVNPASSFARYPLLTWGANFTQWIPESLHPTTTLGFLPFLASLNRIEHGDRRQLLGAMRSVSPQIIHNRLNLLQQFEIAPRQKLSLTVPTLILASGQDRLLPSLEEGQRLRSLFPQTNLHILPDSGHACLLEKTLNLKQIFQYQGLL
;
A
#
# COMPACT_ATOMS: atom_id res chain seq x y z
N MET A 1 -1.40 -15.23 4.59
CA MET A 1 -1.22 -14.44 3.34
C MET A 1 -1.27 -15.34 2.11
N LYS A 2 -1.61 -14.81 0.94
CA LYS A 2 -1.52 -15.49 -0.37
C LYS A 2 -1.38 -14.48 -1.49
N PHE A 3 -0.83 -14.90 -2.63
CA PHE A 3 -0.89 -14.14 -3.87
C PHE A 3 -2.07 -14.58 -4.74
N PHE A 4 -2.56 -13.66 -5.55
CA PHE A 4 -3.28 -13.99 -6.77
C PHE A 4 -2.68 -13.20 -7.94
N LEU A 5 -2.76 -13.78 -9.12
CA LEU A 5 -2.31 -13.18 -10.37
C LEU A 5 -3.53 -12.91 -11.23
N PRO A 6 -3.74 -11.67 -11.67
CA PRO A 6 -4.85 -11.34 -12.58
C PRO A 6 -4.66 -11.90 -14.00
N TYR A 7 -3.40 -12.21 -14.36
CA TYR A 7 -3.02 -12.74 -15.66
C TYR A 7 -2.08 -13.95 -15.52
N SER A 8 -2.00 -14.76 -16.57
CA SER A 8 -1.06 -15.90 -16.64
C SER A 8 0.39 -15.40 -16.51
N PHE A 9 1.21 -16.17 -15.82
CA PHE A 9 2.63 -15.88 -15.65
C PHE A 9 3.40 -15.94 -16.98
N ARG A 10 4.33 -14.99 -17.17
CA ARG A 10 5.22 -14.88 -18.35
C ARG A 10 6.68 -14.83 -17.89
N PRO A 11 7.49 -15.87 -18.15
CA PRO A 11 8.84 -16.03 -17.58
C PRO A 11 9.82 -14.89 -17.89
N HIS A 12 9.64 -14.20 -19.02
CA HIS A 12 10.53 -13.12 -19.46
C HIS A 12 10.24 -11.75 -18.84
N LEU A 13 9.13 -11.60 -18.09
CA LEU A 13 8.77 -10.35 -17.48
C LEU A 13 9.19 -10.29 -16.00
N PRO A 14 9.63 -9.12 -15.52
CA PRO A 14 9.83 -8.90 -14.08
C PRO A 14 8.53 -9.05 -13.30
N SER A 15 8.63 -9.25 -12.00
CA SER A 15 7.47 -9.41 -11.11
C SER A 15 7.21 -8.12 -10.34
N LEU A 16 5.99 -7.62 -10.42
CA LEU A 16 5.49 -6.51 -9.60
C LEU A 16 4.57 -7.07 -8.52
N ILE A 17 4.96 -6.88 -7.27
CA ILE A 17 4.16 -7.29 -6.11
C ILE A 17 3.43 -6.07 -5.57
N TYR A 18 2.10 -6.12 -5.60
CA TYR A 18 1.25 -5.11 -4.99
C TYR A 18 0.91 -5.47 -3.54
N PHE A 19 1.20 -4.55 -2.63
CA PHE A 19 0.87 -4.62 -1.21
C PHE A 19 -0.34 -3.73 -0.93
N PRO A 20 -1.49 -4.32 -0.57
CA PRO A 20 -2.74 -3.59 -0.43
C PRO A 20 -2.78 -2.70 0.81
N GLY A 21 -3.64 -1.69 0.76
CA GLY A 21 -3.94 -0.82 1.88
C GLY A 21 -4.64 -1.55 3.04
N MET A 22 -5.38 -0.79 3.85
CA MET A 22 -6.05 -1.27 5.06
C MET A 22 -7.06 -2.40 4.78
N ASP A 23 -7.67 -2.44 3.59
CA ASP A 23 -8.57 -3.51 3.16
C ASP A 23 -7.88 -4.89 3.08
N GLY A 24 -6.60 -4.92 2.73
CA GLY A 24 -5.78 -6.13 2.65
C GLY A 24 -6.22 -7.14 1.60
N THR A 25 -7.14 -6.79 0.69
CA THR A 25 -7.69 -7.73 -0.30
C THR A 25 -6.79 -7.90 -1.52
N GLY A 26 -5.99 -6.89 -1.84
CA GLY A 26 -5.22 -6.79 -3.08
C GLY A 26 -6.06 -6.53 -4.33
N LYS A 27 -7.38 -6.41 -4.19
CA LYS A 27 -8.30 -6.27 -5.32
C LYS A 27 -8.39 -4.86 -5.88
N LEU A 28 -8.11 -3.83 -5.07
CA LEU A 28 -8.29 -2.43 -5.45
C LEU A 28 -7.25 -1.93 -6.47
N PHE A 29 -6.24 -2.74 -6.80
CA PHE A 29 -5.23 -2.44 -7.81
C PHE A 29 -5.72 -2.68 -9.26
N TYR A 30 -6.91 -3.20 -9.45
CA TYR A 30 -7.41 -3.71 -10.74
C TYR A 30 -7.42 -2.68 -11.88
N ARG A 31 -7.59 -1.39 -11.58
CA ARG A 31 -7.54 -0.34 -12.61
C ARG A 31 -6.16 -0.22 -13.26
N GLN A 32 -5.11 -0.59 -12.56
CA GLN A 32 -3.74 -0.52 -13.06
C GLN A 32 -3.31 -1.77 -13.84
N PHE A 33 -4.10 -2.85 -13.78
CA PHE A 33 -3.77 -4.13 -14.41
C PHE A 33 -3.57 -4.06 -15.92
N PRO A 34 -4.49 -3.48 -16.73
CA PRO A 34 -4.37 -3.52 -18.17
C PRO A 34 -3.10 -2.84 -18.69
N ASP A 35 -2.73 -1.74 -18.07
CA ASP A 35 -1.61 -0.90 -18.50
C ASP A 35 -0.26 -1.46 -18.03
N LEU A 36 -0.21 -2.12 -16.86
CA LEU A 36 1.02 -2.71 -16.31
C LEU A 36 1.26 -4.15 -16.75
N ALA A 37 0.22 -4.90 -17.08
CA ALA A 37 0.33 -6.28 -17.50
C ALA A 37 1.27 -6.54 -18.68
N PRO A 38 1.43 -5.66 -19.68
CA PRO A 38 2.43 -5.88 -20.74
C PRO A 38 3.88 -5.88 -20.25
N PHE A 39 4.16 -5.28 -19.09
CA PHE A 39 5.51 -5.05 -18.58
C PHE A 39 5.85 -5.91 -17.37
N PHE A 40 4.85 -6.45 -16.65
CA PHE A 40 5.05 -7.16 -15.39
C PHE A 40 4.19 -8.41 -15.26
N ASN A 41 4.71 -9.40 -14.52
CA ASN A 41 3.89 -10.37 -13.83
C ASN A 41 3.36 -9.73 -12.55
N ILE A 42 2.06 -9.44 -12.50
CA ILE A 42 1.46 -8.73 -11.35
C ILE A 42 1.02 -9.75 -10.32
N TYR A 43 1.60 -9.66 -9.12
CA TYR A 43 1.24 -10.43 -7.94
C TYR A 43 0.51 -9.54 -6.95
N CYS A 44 -0.76 -9.76 -6.75
CA CYS A 44 -1.53 -9.03 -5.74
C CYS A 44 -1.52 -9.80 -4.42
N LEU A 45 -0.96 -9.18 -3.39
CA LEU A 45 -0.93 -9.75 -2.05
C LEU A 45 -2.32 -9.66 -1.42
N LYS A 46 -2.84 -10.78 -0.94
CA LYS A 46 -3.97 -10.81 -0.02
C LYS A 46 -3.45 -11.06 1.38
N LEU A 47 -3.66 -10.11 2.28
CA LEU A 47 -3.29 -10.22 3.68
C LEU A 47 -4.17 -11.27 4.39
N ALA A 48 -3.63 -11.87 5.44
CA ALA A 48 -4.40 -12.76 6.29
C ALA A 48 -5.52 -11.99 7.02
N THR A 49 -6.63 -12.67 7.25
CA THR A 49 -7.76 -12.19 8.05
C THR A 49 -7.66 -12.64 9.51
N THR A 50 -6.47 -13.00 9.94
CA THR A 50 -6.12 -13.35 11.32
C THR A 50 -5.37 -12.19 11.96
N ILE A 51 -5.46 -12.06 13.28
CA ILE A 51 -4.70 -11.10 14.06
C ILE A 51 -3.21 -11.41 13.95
N VAL A 52 -2.41 -10.38 13.71
CA VAL A 52 -0.96 -10.45 13.62
C VAL A 52 -0.35 -9.40 14.54
N ASN A 53 0.55 -9.79 15.42
CA ASN A 53 0.96 -8.96 16.54
C ASN A 53 2.19 -8.08 16.26
N SER A 54 2.86 -8.23 15.11
CA SER A 54 4.04 -7.43 14.81
C SER A 54 4.34 -7.34 13.31
N TRP A 55 5.04 -6.28 12.92
CA TRP A 55 5.59 -6.11 11.58
C TRP A 55 6.56 -7.23 11.21
N ALA A 56 7.36 -7.69 12.16
CA ALA A 56 8.28 -8.83 11.96
C ALA A 56 7.53 -10.11 11.56
N SER A 57 6.39 -10.39 12.21
CA SER A 57 5.56 -11.54 11.85
C SER A 57 4.94 -11.40 10.45
N LEU A 58 4.46 -10.20 10.07
CA LEU A 58 3.97 -9.93 8.71
C LEU A 58 5.07 -10.12 7.67
N THR A 59 6.25 -9.58 7.92
CA THR A 59 7.43 -9.74 7.07
C THR A 59 7.79 -11.20 6.89
N GLN A 60 7.85 -11.97 7.97
CA GLN A 60 8.16 -13.41 7.91
C GLN A 60 7.12 -14.21 7.11
N GLN A 61 5.83 -13.90 7.30
CA GLN A 61 4.75 -14.52 6.50
C GLN A 61 4.90 -14.19 5.01
N PHE A 62 5.27 -12.95 4.67
CA PHE A 62 5.52 -12.53 3.30
C PHE A 62 6.71 -13.28 2.71
N LEU A 63 7.84 -13.36 3.42
CA LEU A 63 9.04 -14.06 2.96
C LEU A 63 8.77 -15.56 2.73
N THR A 64 8.05 -16.20 3.63
CA THR A 64 7.65 -17.60 3.46
C THR A 64 6.77 -17.78 2.23
N LEU A 65 5.87 -16.82 1.96
CA LEU A 65 5.02 -16.85 0.78
C LEU A 65 5.82 -16.64 -0.51
N THR A 66 6.77 -15.69 -0.53
CA THR A 66 7.61 -15.43 -1.71
C THR A 66 8.49 -16.62 -2.05
N GLN A 67 9.12 -17.27 -1.09
CA GLN A 67 9.92 -18.47 -1.28
C GLN A 67 9.13 -19.63 -1.92
N LYS A 68 7.83 -19.72 -1.62
CA LYS A 68 6.95 -20.77 -2.18
C LYS A 68 6.38 -20.42 -3.56
N SER A 69 6.18 -19.14 -3.83
CA SER A 69 5.36 -18.69 -4.97
C SER A 69 6.15 -18.03 -6.08
N LEU A 70 7.28 -17.40 -5.74
CA LEU A 70 8.14 -16.72 -6.71
C LEU A 70 9.28 -17.67 -7.09
N LYS A 71 9.07 -18.44 -8.15
CA LYS A 71 10.13 -19.28 -8.72
C LYS A 71 11.00 -18.40 -9.63
N GLU A 72 12.31 -18.41 -9.37
CA GLU A 72 13.36 -17.88 -10.27
C GLU A 72 13.15 -16.45 -10.79
N THR A 73 12.55 -15.58 -9.99
CA THR A 73 12.36 -14.20 -10.39
C THR A 73 13.66 -13.42 -10.25
N GLN A 74 14.24 -13.01 -11.38
CA GLN A 74 15.50 -12.25 -11.41
C GLN A 74 15.33 -10.79 -11.00
N SER A 75 14.11 -10.23 -11.12
CA SER A 75 13.81 -8.82 -10.83
C SER A 75 12.47 -8.67 -10.14
N LEU A 76 12.48 -8.01 -8.98
CA LEU A 76 11.28 -7.69 -8.21
C LEU A 76 11.03 -6.19 -8.18
N PHE A 77 9.76 -5.82 -8.34
CA PHE A 77 9.24 -4.48 -8.11
C PHE A 77 8.18 -4.55 -7.01
N PHE A 78 8.28 -3.68 -6.02
CA PHE A 78 7.25 -3.56 -4.98
C PHE A 78 6.42 -2.30 -5.20
N CYS A 79 5.11 -2.42 -5.10
CA CYS A 79 4.19 -1.29 -5.09
C CYS A 79 3.27 -1.44 -3.87
N GLY A 80 3.46 -0.59 -2.87
CA GLY A 80 2.65 -0.63 -1.65
C GLY A 80 1.79 0.62 -1.51
N GLU A 81 0.53 0.45 -1.09
CA GLU A 81 -0.41 1.53 -0.84
C GLU A 81 -0.75 1.61 0.65
N SER A 82 -0.65 2.82 1.24
CA SER A 82 -1.08 3.10 2.63
C SER A 82 -0.43 2.14 3.65
N PHE A 83 -1.20 1.28 4.32
CA PHE A 83 -0.71 0.20 5.19
C PHE A 83 0.25 -0.73 4.46
N GLY A 84 -0.09 -1.09 3.22
CA GLY A 84 0.75 -1.93 2.37
C GLY A 84 2.08 -1.27 2.01
N ALA A 85 2.14 0.05 1.91
CA ALA A 85 3.39 0.78 1.72
C ALA A 85 4.33 0.62 2.94
N CYS A 86 3.77 0.63 4.16
CA CYS A 86 4.55 0.32 5.37
C CYS A 86 5.10 -1.12 5.35
N LEU A 87 4.28 -2.09 4.94
CA LEU A 87 4.73 -3.48 4.84
C LEU A 87 5.80 -3.65 3.76
N ALA A 88 5.62 -3.05 2.57
CA ALA A 88 6.60 -3.09 1.49
C ALA A 88 7.94 -2.47 1.92
N LEU A 89 7.90 -1.33 2.61
CA LEU A 89 9.07 -0.67 3.17
C LEU A 89 9.75 -1.53 4.25
N GLU A 90 8.99 -2.11 5.17
CA GLU A 90 9.50 -2.99 6.22
C GLU A 90 10.20 -4.23 5.64
N VAL A 91 9.62 -4.84 4.60
CA VAL A 91 10.24 -5.95 3.87
C VAL A 91 11.51 -5.49 3.18
N ALA A 92 11.49 -4.36 2.46
CA ALA A 92 12.66 -3.85 1.74
C ALA A 92 13.84 -3.53 2.68
N LEU A 93 13.55 -3.01 3.87
CA LEU A 93 14.56 -2.69 4.89
C LEU A 93 15.19 -3.91 5.57
N LYS A 94 14.50 -5.06 5.57
CA LYS A 94 14.91 -6.24 6.35
C LYS A 94 15.31 -7.45 5.53
N THR A 95 15.26 -7.36 4.20
CA THR A 95 15.49 -8.51 3.34
C THR A 95 16.49 -8.21 2.21
N ALA A 96 17.19 -9.26 1.77
CA ALA A 96 18.10 -9.21 0.63
C ALA A 96 17.43 -9.74 -0.66
N LEU A 97 16.13 -9.49 -0.85
CA LEU A 97 15.44 -9.84 -2.09
C LEU A 97 16.02 -9.03 -3.27
N PRO A 98 16.02 -9.57 -4.51
CA PRO A 98 16.53 -8.88 -5.69
C PRO A 98 15.57 -7.75 -6.14
N LEU A 99 15.31 -6.81 -5.21
CA LEU A 99 14.37 -5.71 -5.40
C LEU A 99 15.03 -4.61 -6.23
N GLN A 100 14.47 -4.34 -7.41
CA GLN A 100 14.95 -3.32 -8.34
C GLN A 100 14.34 -1.95 -8.06
N GLN A 101 13.09 -1.94 -7.59
CA GLN A 101 12.34 -0.70 -7.36
C GLN A 101 11.33 -0.89 -6.24
N LEU A 102 11.23 0.13 -5.37
CA LEU A 102 10.18 0.27 -4.37
C LEU A 102 9.28 1.46 -4.73
N VAL A 103 7.99 1.24 -4.83
CA VAL A 103 6.99 2.28 -5.04
C VAL A 103 6.08 2.36 -3.82
N LEU A 104 6.01 3.53 -3.20
CA LEU A 104 5.21 3.79 -2.01
C LEU A 104 4.11 4.81 -2.35
N VAL A 105 2.86 4.40 -2.30
CA VAL A 105 1.71 5.23 -2.61
C VAL A 105 1.02 5.64 -1.31
N ASN A 106 1.00 6.93 -1.02
CA ASN A 106 0.40 7.50 0.19
C ASN A 106 0.74 6.69 1.47
N PRO A 107 2.04 6.49 1.78
CA PRO A 107 2.45 5.60 2.86
C PRO A 107 1.93 6.05 4.22
N ALA A 108 1.40 5.12 5.01
CA ALA A 108 0.88 5.37 6.35
C ALA A 108 1.97 5.41 7.44
N SER A 109 3.23 5.54 7.07
CA SER A 109 4.39 5.45 7.98
C SER A 109 4.53 6.62 8.97
N SER A 110 3.75 7.69 8.78
CA SER A 110 3.64 8.78 9.75
C SER A 110 2.55 8.58 10.80
N PHE A 111 1.71 7.55 10.69
CA PHE A 111 0.48 7.38 11.47
C PHE A 111 0.71 7.58 12.98
N ALA A 112 1.74 6.96 13.55
CA ALA A 112 2.08 7.07 14.98
C ALA A 112 2.45 8.50 15.43
N ARG A 113 2.79 9.38 14.50
CA ARG A 113 3.24 10.76 14.77
C ARG A 113 2.08 11.77 14.88
N TYR A 114 0.87 11.36 14.54
CA TYR A 114 -0.32 12.21 14.55
C TYR A 114 -1.30 11.75 15.65
N PRO A 115 -1.35 12.47 16.79
CA PRO A 115 -2.16 12.06 17.94
C PRO A 115 -3.65 11.90 17.63
N LEU A 116 -4.21 12.72 16.74
CA LEU A 116 -5.62 12.61 16.34
C LEU A 116 -5.91 11.29 15.60
N LEU A 117 -4.98 10.82 14.76
CA LEU A 117 -5.13 9.54 14.06
C LEU A 117 -5.01 8.36 15.04
N THR A 118 -4.05 8.42 15.96
CA THR A 118 -3.86 7.38 16.98
C THR A 118 -5.03 7.35 17.95
N TRP A 119 -5.56 8.50 18.35
CA TRP A 119 -6.74 8.59 19.20
C TRP A 119 -7.98 8.04 18.48
N GLY A 120 -8.24 8.46 17.24
CA GLY A 120 -9.33 7.91 16.43
C GLY A 120 -9.24 6.40 16.26
N ALA A 121 -8.04 5.83 16.10
CA ALA A 121 -7.84 4.39 15.99
C ALA A 121 -8.29 3.64 17.25
N ASN A 122 -8.10 4.20 18.43
CA ASN A 122 -8.52 3.58 19.69
C ASN A 122 -10.04 3.49 19.84
N PHE A 123 -10.80 4.36 19.16
CA PHE A 123 -12.27 4.28 19.16
C PHE A 123 -12.82 3.19 18.26
N THR A 124 -12.06 2.71 17.28
CA THR A 124 -12.55 1.68 16.34
C THR A 124 -12.95 0.38 17.03
N GLN A 125 -12.33 0.05 18.17
CA GLN A 125 -12.66 -1.12 18.97
C GLN A 125 -14.07 -1.06 19.63
N TRP A 126 -14.60 0.14 19.80
CA TRP A 126 -15.91 0.38 20.43
C TRP A 126 -17.06 0.44 19.42
N ILE A 127 -16.75 0.37 18.11
CA ILE A 127 -17.77 0.40 17.06
C ILE A 127 -18.46 -0.97 17.00
N PRO A 128 -19.76 -1.09 17.30
CA PRO A 128 -20.49 -2.34 17.16
C PRO A 128 -20.43 -2.84 15.71
N GLU A 129 -20.37 -4.14 15.51
CA GLU A 129 -20.35 -4.76 14.17
C GLU A 129 -21.55 -4.34 13.32
N SER A 130 -22.71 -4.12 13.94
CA SER A 130 -23.94 -3.66 13.28
C SER A 130 -23.82 -2.26 12.66
N LEU A 131 -22.95 -1.39 13.20
CA LEU A 131 -22.71 -0.03 12.69
C LEU A 131 -21.57 0.05 11.69
N HIS A 132 -20.80 -1.01 11.52
CA HIS A 132 -19.65 -1.05 10.63
C HIS A 132 -19.97 -0.67 9.17
N PRO A 133 -21.09 -1.10 8.54
CA PRO A 133 -21.43 -0.68 7.19
C PRO A 133 -21.68 0.83 7.05
N THR A 134 -22.26 1.45 8.07
CA THR A 134 -22.61 2.88 8.09
C THR A 134 -21.37 3.74 8.32
N THR A 135 -20.50 3.35 9.26
CA THR A 135 -19.23 4.05 9.53
C THR A 135 -18.32 4.01 8.32
N THR A 136 -18.26 2.90 7.59
CA THR A 136 -17.49 2.75 6.36
C THR A 136 -17.92 3.77 5.28
N LEU A 137 -19.24 4.03 5.15
CA LEU A 137 -19.74 5.07 4.24
C LEU A 137 -19.28 6.48 4.65
N GLY A 138 -19.28 6.77 5.95
CA GLY A 138 -18.83 8.06 6.48
C GLY A 138 -17.34 8.35 6.24
N PHE A 139 -16.51 7.31 6.10
CA PHE A 139 -15.08 7.46 5.81
C PHE A 139 -14.78 7.67 4.32
N LEU A 140 -15.71 7.37 3.41
CA LEU A 140 -15.47 7.44 1.97
C LEU A 140 -14.94 8.80 1.47
N PRO A 141 -15.46 9.96 1.91
CA PRO A 141 -14.96 11.28 1.49
C PRO A 141 -13.53 11.58 1.96
N PHE A 142 -13.05 10.90 3.01
CA PHE A 142 -11.68 11.03 3.49
C PHE A 142 -10.73 10.12 2.72
N LEU A 143 -11.23 8.96 2.28
CA LEU A 143 -10.43 7.98 1.54
C LEU A 143 -10.26 8.33 0.07
N ALA A 144 -11.19 9.07 -0.51
CA ALA A 144 -11.20 9.26 -1.95
C ALA A 144 -11.68 10.65 -2.36
N SER A 145 -11.06 11.21 -3.39
CA SER A 145 -11.60 12.34 -4.14
C SER A 145 -12.75 11.82 -5.01
N LEU A 146 -13.99 11.87 -4.48
CA LEU A 146 -15.15 11.18 -5.06
C LEU A 146 -15.45 11.57 -6.51
N ASN A 147 -15.21 12.82 -6.89
CA ASN A 147 -15.37 13.29 -8.28
C ASN A 147 -14.38 12.66 -9.27
N ARG A 148 -13.27 12.10 -8.77
CA ARG A 148 -12.21 11.49 -9.58
C ARG A 148 -12.35 9.96 -9.69
N ILE A 149 -13.20 9.35 -8.86
CA ILE A 149 -13.45 7.90 -8.85
C ILE A 149 -14.84 7.60 -9.46
N GLU A 150 -14.91 6.60 -10.32
CA GLU A 150 -16.18 6.18 -10.94
C GLU A 150 -17.12 5.52 -9.93
N HIS A 151 -18.42 5.52 -10.24
CA HIS A 151 -19.42 4.89 -9.34
C HIS A 151 -19.15 3.40 -9.10
N GLY A 152 -18.66 2.70 -10.13
CA GLY A 152 -18.25 1.30 -10.02
C GLY A 152 -17.11 1.10 -9.02
N ASP A 153 -16.10 1.95 -9.12
CA ASP A 153 -14.91 1.90 -8.26
C ASP A 153 -15.22 2.28 -6.82
N ARG A 154 -16.12 3.25 -6.59
CA ARG A 154 -16.62 3.56 -5.23
C ARG A 154 -17.26 2.35 -4.58
N ARG A 155 -18.06 1.58 -5.35
CA ARG A 155 -18.67 0.33 -4.84
C ARG A 155 -17.62 -0.72 -4.53
N GLN A 156 -16.60 -0.86 -5.38
CA GLN A 156 -15.47 -1.78 -5.13
C GLN A 156 -14.70 -1.39 -3.87
N LEU A 157 -14.40 -0.10 -3.70
CA LEU A 157 -13.73 0.42 -2.50
C LEU A 157 -14.55 0.11 -1.24
N LEU A 158 -15.84 0.46 -1.24
CA LEU A 158 -16.74 0.15 -0.14
C LEU A 158 -16.85 -1.35 0.15
N GLY A 159 -16.96 -2.17 -0.90
CA GLY A 159 -17.00 -3.62 -0.77
C GLY A 159 -15.72 -4.18 -0.15
N ALA A 160 -14.55 -3.70 -0.58
CA ALA A 160 -13.27 -4.10 -0.02
C ALA A 160 -13.15 -3.72 1.47
N MET A 161 -13.52 -2.49 1.83
CA MET A 161 -13.50 -2.04 3.22
C MET A 161 -14.43 -2.85 4.11
N ARG A 162 -15.67 -3.12 3.65
CA ARG A 162 -16.65 -3.92 4.40
C ARG A 162 -16.30 -5.41 4.54
N SER A 163 -15.38 -5.90 3.69
CA SER A 163 -14.93 -7.30 3.75
C SER A 163 -13.96 -7.59 4.89
N VAL A 164 -13.52 -6.55 5.61
CA VAL A 164 -12.57 -6.66 6.72
C VAL A 164 -13.31 -6.43 8.04
N SER A 165 -13.15 -7.34 9.00
CA SER A 165 -13.78 -7.17 10.30
C SER A 165 -13.18 -6.01 11.10
N PRO A 166 -13.96 -5.36 12.00
CA PRO A 166 -13.46 -4.31 12.88
C PRO A 166 -12.22 -4.72 13.67
N GLN A 167 -12.16 -5.97 14.12
CA GLN A 167 -11.02 -6.50 14.89
C GLN A 167 -9.72 -6.52 14.04
N ILE A 168 -9.82 -6.86 12.76
CA ILE A 168 -8.66 -6.84 11.86
C ILE A 168 -8.25 -5.40 11.54
N ILE A 169 -9.21 -4.49 11.34
CA ILE A 169 -8.92 -3.05 11.16
C ILE A 169 -8.19 -2.52 12.40
N HIS A 170 -8.72 -2.76 13.60
CA HIS A 170 -8.09 -2.35 14.86
C HIS A 170 -6.67 -2.91 14.99
N ASN A 171 -6.48 -4.20 14.70
CA ASN A 171 -5.16 -4.83 14.72
C ASN A 171 -4.16 -4.14 13.76
N ARG A 172 -4.60 -3.83 12.53
CA ARG A 172 -3.74 -3.11 11.56
C ARG A 172 -3.45 -1.68 11.98
N LEU A 173 -4.41 -0.98 12.59
CA LEU A 173 -4.19 0.35 13.16
C LEU A 173 -3.17 0.31 14.31
N ASN A 174 -3.23 -0.69 15.17
CA ASN A 174 -2.23 -0.90 16.24
C ASN A 174 -0.83 -1.18 15.66
N LEU A 175 -0.74 -1.92 14.56
CA LEU A 175 0.54 -2.09 13.85
C LEU A 175 1.06 -0.76 13.30
N LEU A 176 0.20 0.09 12.73
CA LEU A 176 0.61 1.43 12.27
C LEU A 176 1.08 2.32 13.42
N GLN A 177 0.48 2.22 14.61
CA GLN A 177 0.94 2.93 15.80
C GLN A 177 2.35 2.50 16.25
N GLN A 178 2.72 1.24 15.96
CA GLN A 178 4.03 0.66 16.28
C GLN A 178 5.04 0.81 15.12
N PHE A 179 4.63 1.38 13.98
CA PHE A 179 5.51 1.50 12.83
C PHE A 179 6.55 2.59 13.06
N GLU A 180 7.81 2.19 13.09
CA GLU A 180 8.93 3.09 13.28
C GLU A 180 10.10 2.74 12.35
N ILE A 181 10.70 3.76 11.76
CA ILE A 181 11.94 3.63 10.99
C ILE A 181 13.10 3.93 11.94
N ALA A 182 13.79 2.90 12.38
CA ALA A 182 14.91 3.04 13.30
C ALA A 182 16.04 3.89 12.68
N PRO A 183 16.80 4.68 13.48
CA PRO A 183 17.87 5.56 12.97
C PRO A 183 18.88 4.83 12.08
N ARG A 184 19.27 3.60 12.44
CA ARG A 184 20.20 2.76 11.67
C ARG A 184 19.64 2.30 10.31
N GLN A 185 18.33 2.30 10.12
CA GLN A 185 17.67 1.89 8.88
C GLN A 185 17.61 3.02 7.84
N LYS A 186 17.84 4.26 8.25
CA LYS A 186 17.77 5.44 7.37
C LYS A 186 18.78 5.39 6.20
N LEU A 187 19.91 4.73 6.40
CA LEU A 187 20.94 4.56 5.37
C LEU A 187 20.98 3.17 4.75
N SER A 188 20.12 2.24 5.21
CA SER A 188 20.16 0.86 4.75
C SER A 188 19.27 0.59 3.53
N LEU A 189 18.35 1.50 3.20
CA LEU A 189 17.53 1.37 1.99
C LEU A 189 18.33 1.85 0.78
N THR A 190 18.95 0.91 0.08
CA THR A 190 19.75 1.16 -1.14
C THR A 190 18.95 1.00 -2.42
N VAL A 191 17.72 0.52 -2.31
CA VAL A 191 16.82 0.31 -3.46
C VAL A 191 16.27 1.65 -3.93
N PRO A 192 16.31 1.96 -5.24
CA PRO A 192 15.63 3.11 -5.80
C PRO A 192 14.18 3.13 -5.37
N THR A 193 13.74 4.26 -4.82
CA THR A 193 12.39 4.38 -4.24
C THR A 193 11.64 5.52 -4.92
N LEU A 194 10.41 5.25 -5.36
CA LEU A 194 9.47 6.24 -5.85
C LEU A 194 8.34 6.40 -4.83
N ILE A 195 8.12 7.62 -4.36
CA ILE A 195 6.98 7.95 -3.50
C ILE A 195 5.96 8.71 -4.34
N LEU A 196 4.71 8.24 -4.32
CA LEU A 196 3.56 8.95 -4.87
C LEU A 196 2.79 9.54 -3.70
N ALA A 197 2.70 10.88 -3.66
CA ALA A 197 2.05 11.60 -2.57
C ALA A 197 0.87 12.42 -3.09
N SER A 198 -0.32 12.12 -2.61
CA SER A 198 -1.57 12.78 -3.00
C SER A 198 -1.75 14.12 -2.29
N GLY A 199 -1.96 15.19 -3.07
CA GLY A 199 -2.13 16.56 -2.56
C GLY A 199 -3.46 16.81 -1.87
N GLN A 200 -4.49 16.01 -2.19
CA GLN A 200 -5.83 16.09 -1.59
C GLN A 200 -6.12 14.89 -0.67
N ASP A 201 -5.07 14.27 -0.13
CA ASP A 201 -5.24 13.23 0.87
C ASP A 201 -5.77 13.84 2.17
N ARG A 202 -7.01 13.45 2.52
CA ARG A 202 -7.69 13.90 3.74
C ARG A 202 -7.60 12.90 4.89
N LEU A 203 -7.01 11.72 4.61
CA LEU A 203 -6.84 10.67 5.61
C LEU A 203 -5.47 10.76 6.27
N LEU A 204 -4.43 10.98 5.47
CA LEU A 204 -3.04 11.02 5.91
C LEU A 204 -2.34 12.27 5.38
N PRO A 205 -1.31 12.78 6.07
CA PRO A 205 -0.49 13.90 5.61
C PRO A 205 0.53 13.44 4.55
N SER A 206 0.03 12.95 3.41
CA SER A 206 0.82 12.25 2.40
C SER A 206 1.95 13.09 1.83
N LEU A 207 1.77 14.40 1.64
CA LEU A 207 2.84 15.30 1.16
C LEU A 207 3.97 15.43 2.18
N GLU A 208 3.64 15.70 3.43
CA GLU A 208 4.64 15.84 4.51
C GLU A 208 5.39 14.53 4.72
N GLU A 209 4.68 13.41 4.69
CA GLU A 209 5.29 12.10 4.85
C GLU A 209 6.19 11.74 3.65
N GLY A 210 5.76 12.06 2.43
CA GLY A 210 6.58 11.90 1.23
C GLY A 210 7.89 12.69 1.32
N GLN A 211 7.84 13.96 1.74
CA GLN A 211 9.01 14.80 1.96
C GLN A 211 9.92 14.24 3.06
N ARG A 212 9.33 13.78 4.18
CA ARG A 212 10.08 13.15 5.27
C ARG A 212 10.81 11.89 4.81
N LEU A 213 10.14 10.97 4.13
CA LEU A 213 10.76 9.74 3.64
C LEU A 213 11.86 10.04 2.61
N ARG A 214 11.64 11.01 1.71
CA ARG A 214 12.67 11.47 0.78
C ARG A 214 13.91 11.98 1.50
N SER A 215 13.75 12.68 2.63
CA SER A 215 14.89 13.15 3.43
C SER A 215 15.61 12.03 4.19
N LEU A 216 14.93 10.91 4.46
CA LEU A 216 15.50 9.78 5.18
C LEU A 216 16.25 8.80 4.27
N PHE A 217 15.82 8.66 3.01
CA PHE A 217 16.33 7.67 2.07
C PHE A 217 16.93 8.36 0.84
N PRO A 218 18.27 8.31 0.64
CA PRO A 218 18.96 9.08 -0.39
C PRO A 218 18.51 8.79 -1.83
N GLN A 219 18.13 7.53 -2.13
CA GLN A 219 17.71 7.12 -3.48
C GLN A 219 16.19 7.21 -3.66
N THR A 220 15.60 8.31 -3.20
CA THR A 220 14.15 8.48 -3.22
C THR A 220 13.72 9.65 -4.07
N ASN A 221 12.88 9.37 -5.06
CA ASN A 221 12.13 10.35 -5.84
C ASN A 221 10.73 10.54 -5.26
N LEU A 222 10.29 11.80 -5.16
CA LEU A 222 8.93 12.16 -4.75
C LEU A 222 8.17 12.71 -5.96
N HIS A 223 7.09 12.04 -6.33
CA HIS A 223 6.15 12.48 -7.35
C HIS A 223 4.84 12.89 -6.68
N ILE A 224 4.49 14.16 -6.82
CA ILE A 224 3.29 14.73 -6.21
C ILE A 224 2.11 14.56 -7.18
N LEU A 225 0.98 14.12 -6.65
CA LEU A 225 -0.31 14.00 -7.33
C LEU A 225 -1.24 15.10 -6.79
N PRO A 226 -1.21 16.33 -7.35
CA PRO A 226 -1.74 17.50 -6.67
C PRO A 226 -3.24 17.44 -6.38
N ASP A 227 -4.00 16.77 -7.25
CA ASP A 227 -5.47 16.71 -7.15
C ASP A 227 -6.00 15.37 -6.63
N SER A 228 -5.11 14.41 -6.34
CA SER A 228 -5.48 13.05 -5.94
C SER A 228 -5.79 12.93 -4.45
N GLY A 229 -6.77 12.07 -4.12
CA GLY A 229 -7.06 11.67 -2.75
C GLY A 229 -6.27 10.45 -2.30
N HIS A 230 -6.58 9.92 -1.10
CA HIS A 230 -5.85 8.79 -0.52
C HIS A 230 -5.87 7.53 -1.40
N ALA A 231 -7.05 7.10 -1.86
CA ALA A 231 -7.20 5.94 -2.74
C ALA A 231 -6.96 6.30 -4.22
N CYS A 232 -5.85 6.98 -4.52
CA CYS A 232 -5.54 7.55 -5.83
C CYS A 232 -5.44 6.49 -6.95
N LEU A 233 -5.07 5.25 -6.61
CA LEU A 233 -4.94 4.15 -7.59
C LEU A 233 -6.28 3.75 -8.24
N LEU A 234 -7.42 4.19 -7.68
CA LEU A 234 -8.76 4.00 -8.24
C LEU A 234 -9.25 5.21 -9.05
N GLU A 235 -8.49 6.31 -9.12
CA GLU A 235 -8.90 7.48 -9.88
C GLU A 235 -8.83 7.26 -11.39
N LYS A 236 -9.79 7.82 -12.12
CA LYS A 236 -9.94 7.66 -13.59
C LYS A 236 -8.71 8.08 -14.36
N THR A 237 -8.06 9.16 -13.89
CA THR A 237 -6.96 9.83 -14.59
C THR A 237 -5.59 9.38 -14.12
N LEU A 238 -5.51 8.57 -13.06
CA LEU A 238 -4.24 8.08 -12.56
C LEU A 238 -3.85 6.80 -13.29
N ASN A 239 -2.69 6.85 -13.94
CA ASN A 239 -2.11 5.73 -14.67
C ASN A 239 -0.67 5.52 -14.23
N LEU A 240 -0.42 4.43 -13.50
CA LEU A 240 0.91 4.10 -12.99
C LEU A 240 1.92 3.83 -14.12
N LYS A 241 1.49 3.27 -15.25
CA LYS A 241 2.38 3.05 -16.40
C LYS A 241 2.97 4.39 -16.88
N GLN A 242 2.15 5.44 -17.05
CA GLN A 242 2.64 6.75 -17.46
C GLN A 242 3.60 7.35 -16.45
N ILE A 243 3.31 7.20 -15.15
CA ILE A 243 4.21 7.65 -14.07
C ILE A 243 5.53 6.87 -14.14
N PHE A 244 5.48 5.55 -14.31
CA PHE A 244 6.68 4.72 -14.41
C PHE A 244 7.53 5.09 -15.64
N GLN A 245 6.92 5.34 -16.79
CA GLN A 245 7.61 5.82 -17.99
C GLN A 245 8.27 7.18 -17.74
N TYR A 246 7.54 8.13 -17.13
CA TYR A 246 8.09 9.45 -16.80
C TYR A 246 9.28 9.37 -15.83
N GLN A 247 9.26 8.39 -14.92
CA GLN A 247 10.34 8.15 -13.95
C GLN A 247 11.46 7.23 -14.47
N GLY A 248 11.39 6.77 -15.72
CA GLY A 248 12.38 5.88 -16.31
C GLY A 248 12.40 4.46 -15.74
N LEU A 249 11.26 3.98 -15.26
CA LEU A 249 11.09 2.63 -14.68
C LEU A 249 10.57 1.61 -15.71
N LEU A 250 10.16 2.05 -16.90
CA LEU A 250 9.69 1.26 -18.06
C LEU A 250 10.37 1.73 -19.33
#